data_26ffb6923f958c14725a0826d318a725
#
_entry.id   26ffb6923f958c14725a0826d318a725
#
_cell.length_a   1.000
_cell.length_b   1.000
_cell.length_c   1.000
_cell.angle_alpha   90.00
_cell.angle_beta   90.00
_cell.angle_gamma   90.00
#
_symmetry.space_group_name_H-M   'P 1'
#
loop_
_entity.id
_entity.type
_entity.pdbx_description
1 polymer ?
#
loop_
_entity_poly.entity_id
_entity_poly.type
_entity_poly.pdbx_seq_one_letter_code
_entity_poly.pdbx_strand_id
1 'polypeptide(L)'
;EFKLVALSKPSDEEIGQWYFQRYINLLPMKGTMVFFDRSWYNRAILEPVNGFCSDQEYDIFMNQVNDFERMILESGIHLVKI
;
A
#
# COMPACT_ATOMS: atom_id res chain seq x y z
N GLU A 1 -18.99 9.16 5.34
CA GLU A 1 -17.93 9.99 4.79
C GLU A 1 -16.83 9.12 4.20
N PHE A 2 -16.36 9.49 3.01
CA PHE A 2 -15.30 8.73 2.37
C PHE A 2 -14.31 9.68 1.70
N LYS A 3 -13.12 9.15 1.39
CA LYS A 3 -12.07 9.86 0.71
C LYS A 3 -11.52 8.98 -0.41
N LEU A 4 -11.29 9.56 -1.57
CA LEU A 4 -10.63 8.86 -2.68
C LEU A 4 -9.16 9.26 -2.69
N VAL A 5 -8.28 8.26 -2.73
CA VAL A 5 -6.84 8.46 -2.79
C VAL A 5 -6.33 7.94 -4.11
N ALA A 6 -5.73 8.82 -4.90
CA ALA A 6 -5.09 8.46 -6.16
C ALA A 6 -3.61 8.80 -6.04
N LEU A 7 -2.77 7.78 -5.89
CA LEU A 7 -1.34 7.99 -5.73
C LEU A 7 -0.63 7.90 -7.06
N SER A 8 0.22 8.89 -7.31
CA SER A 8 1.09 8.91 -8.47
C SER A 8 2.34 8.06 -8.21
N LYS A 9 3.23 8.03 -9.20
CA LYS A 9 4.54 7.40 -9.06
C LYS A 9 5.26 7.95 -7.82
N PRO A 10 5.97 7.08 -7.06
CA PRO A 10 6.71 7.54 -5.88
C PRO A 10 7.72 8.63 -6.19
N SER A 11 7.84 9.60 -5.28
CA SER A 11 8.88 10.62 -5.35
C SER A 11 10.24 10.00 -5.00
N ASP A 12 11.33 10.73 -5.27
CA ASP A 12 12.67 10.26 -4.91
C ASP A 12 12.78 9.98 -3.41
N GLU A 13 12.17 10.83 -2.58
CA GLU A 13 12.15 10.62 -1.15
C GLU A 13 11.39 9.34 -0.79
N GLU A 14 10.26 9.11 -1.40
CA GLU A 14 9.45 7.90 -1.14
C GLU A 14 10.15 6.62 -1.58
N ILE A 15 10.95 6.67 -2.64
CA ILE A 15 11.73 5.53 -3.10
C ILE A 15 12.72 5.07 -2.03
N GLY A 16 13.29 6.02 -1.27
CA GLY A 16 14.23 5.72 -0.18
C GLY A 16 13.56 5.29 1.11
N GLN A 17 12.24 5.29 1.19
CA GLN A 17 11.49 4.93 2.39
C GLN A 17 11.00 3.48 2.31
N TRP A 18 10.56 2.96 3.46
CA TRP A 18 9.87 1.68 3.52
C TRP A 18 8.63 1.74 2.62
N TYR A 19 8.43 0.72 1.79
CA TYR A 19 7.41 0.76 0.74
C TYR A 19 6.02 1.13 1.24
N PHE A 20 5.59 0.59 2.38
CA PHE A 20 4.24 0.81 2.88
C PHE A 20 4.05 2.20 3.51
N GLN A 21 5.13 2.94 3.73
CA GLN A 21 5.08 4.18 4.49
C GLN A 21 4.18 5.24 3.86
N ARG A 22 4.18 5.33 2.53
CA ARG A 22 3.35 6.31 1.84
C ARG A 22 1.85 6.03 1.97
N TYR A 23 1.48 4.80 2.31
CA TYR A 23 0.08 4.41 2.47
C TYR A 23 -0.42 4.59 3.90
N ILE A 24 0.45 4.48 4.89
CA ILE A 24 0.06 4.50 6.31
C ILE A 24 -0.67 5.78 6.69
N ASN A 25 -0.16 6.93 6.25
CA ASN A 25 -0.77 8.22 6.57
C ASN A 25 -2.10 8.44 5.88
N LEU A 26 -2.44 7.61 4.92
CA LEU A 26 -3.68 7.72 4.14
C LEU A 26 -4.74 6.73 4.60
N LEU A 27 -4.45 5.90 5.60
CA LEU A 27 -5.42 4.96 6.15
C LEU A 27 -6.53 5.73 6.87
N PRO A 28 -7.76 5.17 6.87
CA PRO A 28 -8.91 5.88 7.45
C PRO A 28 -8.90 5.87 8.98
N MET A 29 -9.52 6.87 9.56
CA MET A 29 -9.90 6.85 10.97
C MET A 29 -11.16 6.01 11.14
N LYS A 30 -11.50 5.68 12.39
CA LYS A 30 -12.76 5.01 12.70
C LYS A 30 -13.93 5.80 12.13
N GLY A 31 -14.87 5.10 11.50
CA GLY A 31 -16.07 5.71 10.95
C GLY A 31 -15.89 6.39 9.61
N THR A 32 -14.68 6.37 9.05
CA THR A 32 -14.42 6.90 7.72
C THR A 32 -14.04 5.79 6.77
N MET A 33 -14.07 6.09 5.47
CA MET A 33 -13.78 5.16 4.41
C MET A 33 -12.78 5.78 3.45
N VAL A 34 -11.81 4.99 3.00
CA VAL A 34 -10.84 5.46 2.00
C VAL A 34 -10.84 4.47 0.84
N PHE A 35 -10.93 5.00 -0.37
CA PHE A 35 -10.80 4.22 -1.60
C PHE A 35 -9.45 4.54 -2.23
N PHE A 36 -8.65 3.52 -2.46
CA PHE A 36 -7.37 3.68 -3.15
C PHE A 36 -7.55 3.38 -4.62
N ASP A 37 -7.23 4.36 -5.46
CA ASP A 37 -7.07 4.16 -6.89
C ASP A 37 -5.62 3.73 -7.10
N ARG A 38 -5.32 2.52 -6.95
CA ARG A 38 -4.01 1.87 -6.83
C ARG A 38 -3.55 1.84 -5.38
N SER A 39 -3.30 0.64 -4.92
CA SER A 39 -2.87 0.39 -3.55
C SER A 39 -1.46 -0.18 -3.54
N TRP A 40 -1.04 -0.65 -2.38
CA TRP A 40 0.24 -1.32 -2.22
C TRP A 40 0.39 -2.57 -3.10
N TYR A 41 -0.68 -3.13 -3.61
CA TYR A 41 -0.61 -4.27 -4.54
C TYR A 41 0.00 -3.92 -5.89
N ASN A 42 0.24 -2.66 -6.19
CA ASN A 42 1.01 -2.27 -7.38
C ASN A 42 2.37 -2.97 -7.42
N ARG A 43 3.00 -3.15 -6.24
CA ARG A 43 4.31 -3.80 -6.18
C ARG A 43 4.23 -5.27 -6.54
N ALA A 44 3.11 -5.92 -6.26
CA ALA A 44 2.93 -7.33 -6.58
C ALA A 44 2.62 -7.59 -8.05
N ILE A 45 1.96 -6.64 -8.72
CA ILE A 45 1.40 -6.86 -10.05
C ILE A 45 2.03 -5.96 -11.11
N LEU A 46 1.92 -4.65 -10.94
CA LEU A 46 2.32 -3.69 -11.97
C LEU A 46 3.82 -3.40 -11.98
N GLU A 47 4.41 -3.23 -10.80
CA GLU A 47 5.82 -2.82 -10.72
C GLU A 47 6.79 -3.88 -11.21
N PRO A 48 6.62 -5.18 -10.89
CA PRO A 48 7.49 -6.21 -11.45
C PRO A 48 7.37 -6.34 -12.96
N VAL A 49 6.15 -6.30 -13.48
CA VAL A 49 5.90 -6.44 -14.91
C VAL A 49 6.51 -5.28 -15.70
N ASN A 50 6.46 -4.08 -15.14
CA ASN A 50 6.99 -2.88 -15.79
C ASN A 50 8.46 -2.60 -15.45
N GLY A 51 9.11 -3.47 -14.67
CA GLY A 51 10.51 -3.27 -14.29
C GLY A 51 10.74 -2.17 -13.27
N PHE A 52 9.71 -1.73 -12.56
CA PHE A 52 9.80 -0.67 -11.55
C PHE A 52 10.15 -1.20 -10.15
N CYS A 53 10.37 -2.50 -10.05
CA CYS A 53 10.60 -3.17 -8.79
C CYS A 53 11.60 -4.29 -9.02
N SER A 54 12.66 -4.35 -8.24
CA SER A 54 13.63 -5.43 -8.34
C SER A 54 13.04 -6.72 -7.74
N ASP A 55 13.65 -7.85 -8.07
CA ASP A 55 13.25 -9.14 -7.50
C ASP A 55 13.36 -9.13 -5.98
N GLN A 56 14.40 -8.50 -5.45
CA GLN A 56 14.60 -8.40 -4.01
C GLN A 56 13.49 -7.55 -3.37
N GLU A 57 13.14 -6.43 -3.98
CA GLU A 57 12.04 -5.59 -3.48
C GLU A 57 10.71 -6.31 -3.52
N TYR A 58 10.46 -7.09 -4.57
CA TYR A 58 9.25 -7.90 -4.68
C TYR A 58 9.19 -8.92 -3.55
N ASP A 59 10.28 -9.63 -3.29
CA ASP A 59 10.33 -10.65 -2.24
C ASP A 59 10.10 -10.04 -0.86
N ILE A 60 10.69 -8.89 -0.59
CA ILE A 60 10.48 -8.17 0.68
C ILE A 60 9.00 -7.81 0.82
N PHE A 61 8.40 -7.28 -0.24
CA PHE A 61 6.97 -6.95 -0.21
C PHE A 61 6.11 -8.17 0.09
N MET A 62 6.35 -9.29 -0.61
CA MET A 62 5.56 -10.51 -0.42
C MET A 62 5.69 -11.08 0.99
N ASN A 63 6.84 -10.88 1.62
CA ASN A 63 7.04 -11.33 3.00
C ASN A 63 6.34 -10.43 4.02
N GLN A 64 6.12 -9.17 3.69
CA GLN A 64 5.60 -8.19 4.64
C GLN A 64 4.12 -7.87 4.48
N VAL A 65 3.55 -8.08 3.30
CA VAL A 65 2.20 -7.60 3.01
C VAL A 65 1.14 -8.21 3.93
N ASN A 66 1.25 -9.49 4.23
CA ASN A 66 0.26 -10.15 5.09
C ASN A 66 0.34 -9.62 6.53
N ASP A 67 1.54 -9.38 7.02
CA ASP A 67 1.74 -8.80 8.36
C ASP A 67 1.21 -7.38 8.41
N PHE A 68 1.47 -6.60 7.38
CA PHE A 68 0.98 -5.23 7.27
C PHE A 68 -0.55 -5.20 7.32
N GLU A 69 -1.21 -6.04 6.51
CA GLU A 69 -2.67 -6.09 6.46
C GLU A 69 -3.27 -6.61 7.78
N ARG A 70 -2.60 -7.56 8.43
CA ARG A 70 -3.04 -8.04 9.72
C ARG A 70 -3.04 -6.92 10.76
N MET A 71 -2.00 -6.09 10.78
CA MET A 71 -1.94 -4.95 11.70
C MET A 71 -3.04 -3.93 11.42
N ILE A 72 -3.37 -3.71 10.17
CA ILE A 72 -4.49 -2.84 9.79
C ILE A 72 -5.80 -3.37 10.39
N LEU A 73 -6.05 -4.66 10.21
CA LEU A 73 -7.28 -5.29 10.72
C LEU A 73 -7.33 -5.28 12.24
N GLU A 74 -6.20 -5.54 12.89
CA GLU A 74 -6.13 -5.54 14.36
C GLU A 74 -6.36 -4.16 14.95
N SER A 75 -6.10 -3.10 14.21
CA SER A 75 -6.35 -1.74 14.66
C SER A 75 -7.82 -1.31 14.48
N GLY A 76 -8.67 -2.20 13.96
CA GLY A 76 -10.09 -1.91 13.81
C GLY A 76 -10.48 -1.35 12.45
N ILE A 77 -9.56 -1.30 11.51
CA ILE A 77 -9.84 -0.86 10.14
C ILE A 77 -10.32 -2.06 9.32
N HIS A 78 -11.43 -1.89 8.60
CA HIS A 78 -11.93 -2.94 7.72
C HIS A 78 -11.26 -2.82 6.36
N LEU A 79 -10.74 -3.94 5.86
CA LEU A 79 -10.06 -4.01 4.57
C LEU A 79 -10.86 -4.85 3.60
N VAL A 80 -11.24 -4.27 2.46
CA VAL A 80 -11.96 -4.98 1.39
C VAL A 80 -11.12 -4.91 0.13
N LYS A 81 -10.86 -6.07 -0.46
CA LYS A 81 -10.12 -6.18 -1.73
C LYS A 81 -11.09 -6.61 -2.81
N ILE A 82 -11.03 -5.92 -3.92
CA ILE A 82 -11.90 -6.20 -5.05
C ILE A 82 -11.09 -6.73 -6.23
#